data_bd771a596457a474c7cac1336a59b5e5
#
_entry.id   bd771a596457a474c7cac1336a59b5e5
#
_cell.length_a   1.000
_cell.length_b   1.000
_cell.length_c   1.000
_cell.angle_alpha   90.00
_cell.angle_beta   90.00
_cell.angle_gamma   90.00
#
_symmetry.space_group_name_H-M   'P 1'
#
loop_
_entity.id
_entity.type
_entity.pdbx_description
1 polymer ?
#
loop_
_entity_poly.entity_id
_entity_poly.type
_entity_poly.pdbx_seq_one_letter_code
_entity_poly.pdbx_strand_id
1 'polypeptide(L)'
;MKCYDCGGLIAPGADKCPACNCPAERMQAVKCLETRLLTARVEAESALDQLGRAKVAMLCAAFFALVGGVVVLVHAGGDATMRAVGIFMAALACVYAALAFLVRKAPLTLSIAGFLLSWLCLGGFPGLVIVGAMALSLW
;
A
#
# COMPACT_ATOMS: atom_id res chain seq x y z
N MET A 1 -6.79 -12.77 -40.19
CA MET A 1 -6.33 -11.74 -39.23
C MET A 1 -5.98 -10.46 -39.96
N LYS A 2 -5.91 -9.31 -39.28
CA LYS A 2 -5.51 -8.05 -39.92
C LYS A 2 -4.00 -7.87 -39.83
N CYS A 3 -3.38 -7.38 -40.91
CA CYS A 3 -1.96 -7.00 -40.93
C CYS A 3 -1.74 -5.76 -40.08
N TYR A 4 -0.67 -5.72 -39.30
CA TYR A 4 -0.37 -4.59 -38.43
C TYR A 4 0.14 -3.37 -39.21
N ASP A 5 0.91 -3.60 -40.30
CA ASP A 5 1.53 -2.53 -41.07
C ASP A 5 0.57 -1.84 -42.05
N CYS A 6 -0.31 -2.61 -42.72
CA CYS A 6 -1.19 -2.07 -43.78
C CYS A 6 -2.68 -2.20 -43.50
N GLY A 7 -3.08 -2.89 -42.42
CA GLY A 7 -4.49 -3.15 -42.09
C GLY A 7 -5.18 -4.19 -42.99
N GLY A 8 -4.51 -4.73 -44.02
CA GLY A 8 -5.06 -5.71 -44.96
C GLY A 8 -5.42 -7.03 -44.28
N LEU A 9 -6.43 -7.73 -44.82
CA LEU A 9 -6.86 -9.05 -44.35
C LEU A 9 -5.88 -10.13 -44.78
N ILE A 10 -5.42 -10.93 -43.84
CA ILE A 10 -4.52 -12.07 -44.08
C ILE A 10 -5.29 -13.35 -43.84
N ALA A 11 -5.20 -14.29 -44.78
CA ALA A 11 -5.78 -15.60 -44.63
C ALA A 11 -5.10 -16.39 -43.49
N PRO A 12 -5.82 -17.25 -42.76
CA PRO A 12 -5.22 -18.11 -41.75
C PRO A 12 -4.20 -19.06 -42.42
N GLY A 13 -2.96 -19.07 -41.90
CA GLY A 13 -1.88 -19.91 -42.45
C GLY A 13 -1.01 -19.25 -43.52
N ALA A 14 -1.27 -18.01 -43.89
CA ALA A 14 -0.38 -17.28 -44.85
C ALA A 14 0.90 -16.80 -44.15
N ASP A 15 2.06 -17.10 -44.75
CA ASP A 15 3.37 -16.70 -44.25
C ASP A 15 3.68 -15.20 -44.41
N LYS A 16 2.94 -14.54 -45.31
CA LYS A 16 3.15 -13.12 -45.63
C LYS A 16 1.83 -12.42 -45.90
N CYS A 17 1.77 -11.12 -45.62
CA CYS A 17 0.62 -10.30 -45.98
C CYS A 17 0.57 -10.11 -47.52
N PRO A 18 -0.56 -10.35 -48.20
CA PRO A 18 -0.66 -10.20 -49.65
C PRO A 18 -0.57 -8.73 -50.11
N ALA A 19 -0.86 -7.76 -49.23
CA ALA A 19 -0.87 -6.34 -49.57
C ALA A 19 0.48 -5.64 -49.39
N CYS A 20 1.26 -5.99 -48.33
CA CYS A 20 2.52 -5.31 -48.01
C CYS A 20 3.72 -6.24 -47.88
N ASN A 21 3.55 -7.55 -48.13
CA ASN A 21 4.60 -8.57 -47.97
C ASN A 21 5.23 -8.69 -46.58
N CYS A 22 4.61 -8.13 -45.54
CA CYS A 22 5.09 -8.26 -44.17
C CYS A 22 5.06 -9.71 -43.70
N PRO A 23 6.16 -10.28 -43.16
CA PRO A 23 6.22 -11.66 -42.74
C PRO A 23 5.35 -11.93 -41.48
N ALA A 24 4.74 -13.10 -41.39
CA ALA A 24 3.86 -13.51 -40.30
C ALA A 24 4.58 -13.50 -38.93
N GLU A 25 5.86 -13.84 -38.90
CA GLU A 25 6.69 -13.81 -37.68
C GLU A 25 6.76 -12.42 -37.05
N ARG A 26 6.88 -11.36 -37.86
CA ARG A 26 6.89 -9.98 -37.39
C ARG A 26 5.55 -9.59 -36.76
N MET A 27 4.46 -10.09 -37.32
CA MET A 27 3.11 -9.85 -36.80
C MET A 27 2.89 -10.54 -35.44
N GLN A 28 3.45 -11.74 -35.25
CA GLN A 28 3.38 -12.44 -33.97
C GLN A 28 4.24 -11.74 -32.90
N ALA A 29 5.41 -11.26 -33.28
CA ALA A 29 6.29 -10.50 -32.37
C ALA A 29 5.62 -9.20 -31.89
N VAL A 30 4.95 -8.45 -32.77
CA VAL A 30 4.24 -7.22 -32.45
C VAL A 30 3.06 -7.50 -31.51
N LYS A 31 2.27 -8.57 -31.78
CA LYS A 31 1.19 -8.97 -30.87
C LYS A 31 1.70 -9.39 -29.50
N CYS A 32 2.82 -10.07 -29.43
CA CYS A 32 3.44 -10.45 -28.16
C CYS A 32 3.90 -9.23 -27.37
N LEU A 33 4.47 -8.22 -28.04
CA LEU A 33 4.84 -6.95 -27.43
C LEU A 33 3.63 -6.16 -26.94
N GLU A 34 2.57 -6.09 -27.72
CA GLU A 34 1.33 -5.41 -27.34
C GLU A 34 0.67 -6.06 -26.12
N THR A 35 0.60 -7.41 -26.09
CA THR A 35 0.10 -8.12 -24.90
C THR A 35 0.97 -7.88 -23.68
N ARG A 36 2.29 -7.87 -23.80
CA ARG A 36 3.19 -7.56 -22.68
C ARG A 36 3.03 -6.14 -22.17
N LEU A 37 2.83 -5.17 -23.06
CA LEU A 37 2.58 -3.78 -22.67
C LEU A 37 1.23 -3.62 -21.96
N LEU A 38 0.19 -4.32 -22.41
CA LEU A 38 -1.12 -4.33 -21.75
C LEU A 38 -1.04 -4.96 -20.36
N THR A 39 -0.38 -6.12 -20.21
CA THR A 39 -0.20 -6.74 -18.89
C THR A 39 0.60 -5.85 -17.95
N ALA A 40 1.68 -5.22 -18.41
CA ALA A 40 2.46 -4.30 -17.61
C ALA A 40 1.66 -3.06 -17.17
N ARG A 41 0.76 -2.56 -18.02
CA ARG A 41 -0.16 -1.47 -17.63
C ARG A 41 -1.13 -1.89 -16.56
N VAL A 42 -1.77 -3.04 -16.70
CA VAL A 42 -2.72 -3.57 -15.70
C VAL A 42 -2.03 -3.82 -14.36
N GLU A 43 -0.81 -4.35 -14.38
CA GLU A 43 0.01 -4.53 -13.16
C GLU A 43 0.35 -3.19 -12.50
N ALA A 44 0.74 -2.18 -13.30
CA ALA A 44 1.03 -0.85 -12.79
C ALA A 44 -0.22 -0.16 -12.18
N GLU A 45 -1.39 -0.29 -12.82
CA GLU A 45 -2.65 0.24 -12.28
C GLU A 45 -3.05 -0.46 -10.98
N SER A 46 -2.90 -1.79 -10.91
CA SER A 46 -3.20 -2.55 -9.69
C SER A 46 -2.27 -2.17 -8.53
N ALA A 47 -0.97 -1.93 -8.82
CA ALA A 47 -0.01 -1.48 -7.83
C ALA A 47 -0.34 -0.07 -7.32
N LEU A 48 -0.78 0.85 -8.20
CA LEU A 48 -1.23 2.18 -7.81
C LEU A 48 -2.47 2.16 -6.92
N ASP A 49 -3.43 1.27 -7.21
CA ASP A 49 -4.63 1.11 -6.39
C ASP A 49 -4.29 0.55 -4.99
N GLN A 50 -3.40 -0.43 -4.91
CA GLN A 50 -2.90 -0.95 -3.63
C GLN A 50 -2.18 0.13 -2.80
N LEU A 51 -1.36 0.97 -3.44
CA LEU A 51 -0.73 2.13 -2.80
C LEU A 51 -1.75 3.14 -2.28
N GLY A 52 -2.81 3.37 -3.06
CA GLY A 52 -3.93 4.22 -2.64
C GLY A 52 -4.61 3.69 -1.38
N ARG A 53 -4.93 2.40 -1.35
CA ARG A 53 -5.55 1.72 -0.18
C ARG A 53 -4.64 1.75 1.05
N ALA A 54 -3.34 1.49 0.89
CA ALA A 54 -2.38 1.57 2.00
C ALA A 54 -2.30 2.98 2.59
N LYS A 55 -2.30 4.01 1.74
CA LYS A 55 -2.32 5.41 2.18
C LYS A 55 -3.57 5.75 2.97
N VAL A 56 -4.75 5.34 2.50
CA VAL A 56 -6.01 5.54 3.20
C VAL A 56 -6.01 4.83 4.55
N ALA A 57 -5.55 3.58 4.62
CA ALA A 57 -5.44 2.83 5.87
C ALA A 57 -4.53 3.53 6.90
N MET A 58 -3.37 4.04 6.46
CA MET A 58 -2.46 4.80 7.33
C MET A 58 -3.07 6.11 7.85
N LEU A 59 -3.82 6.83 7.00
CA LEU A 59 -4.51 8.05 7.41
C LEU A 59 -5.64 7.76 8.39
N CYS A 60 -6.40 6.68 8.19
CA CYS A 60 -7.41 6.22 9.15
C CYS A 60 -6.76 5.86 10.48
N ALA A 61 -5.66 5.12 10.49
CA ALA A 61 -4.94 4.79 11.71
C ALA A 61 -4.43 6.04 12.44
N ALA A 62 -3.88 7.03 11.71
CA ALA A 62 -3.48 8.31 12.26
C ALA A 62 -4.65 9.06 12.92
N PHE A 63 -5.80 9.08 12.25
CA PHE A 63 -7.01 9.73 12.76
C PHE A 63 -7.50 9.07 14.05
N PHE A 64 -7.61 7.74 14.08
CA PHE A 64 -8.04 7.03 15.30
C PHE A 64 -7.05 7.18 16.45
N ALA A 65 -5.75 7.17 16.18
CA ALA A 65 -4.72 7.42 17.18
C ALA A 65 -4.82 8.85 17.75
N LEU A 66 -5.09 9.83 16.90
CA LEU A 66 -5.22 11.22 17.31
C LEU A 66 -6.49 11.42 18.16
N VAL A 67 -7.62 10.92 17.72
CA VAL A 67 -8.90 11.00 18.46
C VAL A 67 -8.77 10.26 19.80
N GLY A 68 -8.22 9.06 19.82
CA GLY A 68 -7.98 8.29 21.04
C GLY A 68 -7.05 9.04 22.01
N GLY A 69 -5.97 9.62 21.50
CA GLY A 69 -5.04 10.43 22.28
C GLY A 69 -5.70 11.65 22.92
N VAL A 70 -6.52 12.37 22.17
CA VAL A 70 -7.28 13.53 22.69
C VAL A 70 -8.27 13.10 23.77
N VAL A 71 -9.04 12.03 23.56
CA VAL A 71 -9.98 11.50 24.55
C VAL A 71 -9.27 11.13 25.84
N VAL A 72 -8.14 10.43 25.75
CA VAL A 72 -7.33 10.06 26.93
C VAL A 72 -6.82 11.31 27.65
N LEU A 73 -6.34 12.33 26.93
CA LEU A 73 -5.85 13.59 27.53
C LEU A 73 -6.96 14.35 28.25
N VAL A 74 -8.15 14.39 27.68
CA VAL A 74 -9.32 15.07 28.29
C VAL A 74 -9.77 14.37 29.58
N HIS A 75 -9.73 13.03 29.62
CA HIS A 75 -10.14 12.24 30.78
C HIS A 75 -9.01 12.02 31.81
N ALA A 76 -7.78 12.42 31.51
CA ALA A 76 -6.64 12.17 32.37
C ALA A 76 -6.69 12.87 33.74
N GLY A 77 -7.58 13.86 33.91
CA GLY A 77 -7.94 14.48 35.21
C GLY A 77 -6.82 14.99 36.10
N GLY A 78 -5.58 14.67 35.86
CA GLY A 78 -4.40 14.96 36.72
C GLY A 78 -3.43 13.77 36.80
N ASP A 79 -3.85 12.62 36.28
CA ASP A 79 -3.07 11.39 36.31
C ASP A 79 -1.91 11.48 35.29
N ALA A 80 -0.68 11.47 35.79
CA ALA A 80 0.53 11.61 34.98
C ALA A 80 0.69 10.45 33.96
N THR A 81 0.29 9.24 34.33
CA THR A 81 0.34 8.06 33.46
C THR A 81 -0.63 8.19 32.27
N MET A 82 -1.84 8.62 32.52
CA MET A 82 -2.83 8.85 31.45
C MET A 82 -2.42 9.96 30.50
N ARG A 83 -1.83 11.03 31.03
CA ARG A 83 -1.26 12.11 30.18
C ARG A 83 -0.13 11.60 29.29
N ALA A 84 0.79 10.79 29.82
CA ALA A 84 1.87 10.21 29.04
C ALA A 84 1.35 9.31 27.90
N VAL A 85 0.32 8.50 28.17
CA VAL A 85 -0.34 7.67 27.14
C VAL A 85 -0.98 8.53 26.05
N GLY A 86 -1.68 9.60 26.41
CA GLY A 86 -2.31 10.52 25.45
C GLY A 86 -1.29 11.21 24.54
N ILE A 87 -0.17 11.68 25.10
CA ILE A 87 0.93 12.29 24.35
C ILE A 87 1.57 11.26 23.39
N PHE A 88 1.79 10.03 23.86
CA PHE A 88 2.33 8.96 23.04
C PHE A 88 1.42 8.62 21.84
N MET A 89 0.10 8.53 22.05
CA MET A 89 -0.87 8.31 20.98
C MET A 89 -0.87 9.46 19.96
N ALA A 90 -0.75 10.71 20.41
CA ALA A 90 -0.65 11.86 19.52
C ALA A 90 0.65 11.84 18.68
N ALA A 91 1.78 11.46 19.30
CA ALA A 91 3.06 11.30 18.58
C ALA A 91 2.97 10.19 17.52
N LEU A 92 2.35 9.06 17.84
CA LEU A 92 2.06 7.96 16.91
C LEU A 92 1.23 8.44 15.71
N ALA A 93 0.19 9.25 15.94
CA ALA A 93 -0.63 9.82 14.89
C ALA A 93 0.22 10.65 13.90
N CYS A 94 1.16 11.45 14.40
CA CYS A 94 2.09 12.22 13.57
C CYS A 94 3.00 11.31 12.73
N VAL A 95 3.50 10.22 13.31
CA VAL A 95 4.34 9.24 12.59
C VAL A 95 3.54 8.57 11.47
N TYR A 96 2.32 8.10 11.73
CA TYR A 96 1.47 7.51 10.69
C TYR A 96 1.12 8.50 9.57
N ALA A 97 0.84 9.75 9.91
CA ALA A 97 0.60 10.79 8.92
C ALA A 97 1.85 11.03 8.05
N ALA A 98 3.03 11.13 8.65
CA ALA A 98 4.29 11.27 7.92
C ALA A 98 4.55 10.07 7.00
N LEU A 99 4.35 8.84 7.47
CA LEU A 99 4.47 7.63 6.66
C LEU A 99 3.50 7.62 5.48
N ALA A 100 2.26 8.08 5.65
CA ALA A 100 1.28 8.18 4.58
C ALA A 100 1.71 9.14 3.46
N PHE A 101 2.42 10.22 3.79
CA PHE A 101 2.99 11.14 2.79
C PHE A 101 4.22 10.58 2.10
N LEU A 102 5.06 9.85 2.83
CA LEU A 102 6.31 9.28 2.30
C LEU A 102 6.10 8.00 1.50
N VAL A 103 4.95 7.35 1.62
CA VAL A 103 4.64 6.06 0.96
C VAL A 103 4.82 6.10 -0.56
N ARG A 104 4.66 7.28 -1.17
CA ARG A 104 4.90 7.47 -2.62
C ARG A 104 6.38 7.35 -3.02
N LYS A 105 7.32 7.64 -2.10
CA LYS A 105 8.77 7.63 -2.41
C LYS A 105 9.40 6.25 -2.23
N ALA A 106 8.94 5.49 -1.25
CA ALA A 106 9.47 4.16 -0.94
C ALA A 106 8.34 3.24 -0.43
N PRO A 107 7.46 2.74 -1.33
CA PRO A 107 6.22 2.08 -0.93
C PRO A 107 6.45 0.83 -0.09
N LEU A 108 7.44 0.03 -0.43
CA LEU A 108 7.67 -1.28 0.21
C LEU A 108 8.26 -1.12 1.61
N THR A 109 9.30 -0.31 1.76
CA THR A 109 9.97 -0.07 3.05
C THR A 109 9.04 0.62 4.04
N LEU A 110 8.24 1.58 3.59
CA LEU A 110 7.32 2.33 4.43
C LEU A 110 6.08 1.53 4.83
N SER A 111 5.60 0.63 3.95
CA SER A 111 4.51 -0.31 4.30
C SER A 111 4.96 -1.31 5.35
N ILE A 112 6.19 -1.84 5.25
CA ILE A 112 6.76 -2.74 6.26
C ILE A 112 6.96 -2.00 7.59
N ALA A 113 7.50 -0.78 7.56
CA ALA A 113 7.68 0.03 8.75
C ALA A 113 6.35 0.36 9.45
N GLY A 114 5.31 0.72 8.69
CA GLY A 114 3.96 0.94 9.21
C GLY A 114 3.35 -0.31 9.82
N PHE A 115 3.54 -1.47 9.19
CA PHE A 115 3.08 -2.75 9.71
C PHE A 115 3.79 -3.12 11.01
N LEU A 116 5.11 -3.02 11.06
CA LEU A 116 5.89 -3.29 12.28
C LEU A 116 5.52 -2.34 13.43
N LEU A 117 5.29 -1.06 13.11
CA LEU A 117 4.83 -0.08 14.10
C LEU A 117 3.44 -0.44 14.64
N SER A 118 2.52 -0.84 13.76
CA SER A 118 1.18 -1.30 14.16
C SER A 118 1.25 -2.54 15.05
N TRP A 119 2.14 -3.47 14.70
CA TRP A 119 2.32 -4.71 15.48
C TRP A 119 2.92 -4.44 16.87
N LEU A 120 3.90 -3.54 16.95
CA LEU A 120 4.47 -3.08 18.23
C LEU A 120 3.42 -2.36 19.09
N CYS A 121 2.54 -1.56 18.48
CA CYS A 121 1.50 -0.82 19.21
C CYS A 121 0.34 -1.72 19.66
N LEU A 122 -0.08 -2.69 18.83
CA LEU A 122 -1.20 -3.57 19.13
C LEU A 122 -0.79 -4.79 19.98
N GLY A 123 0.39 -5.33 19.79
CA GLY A 123 0.85 -6.56 20.42
C GLY A 123 1.85 -6.38 21.56
N GLY A 124 2.72 -5.39 21.46
CA GLY A 124 3.84 -5.22 22.40
C GLY A 124 3.50 -4.37 23.63
N PHE A 125 2.82 -3.25 23.43
CA PHE A 125 2.61 -2.28 24.51
C PHE A 125 1.41 -2.59 25.43
N PRO A 126 0.21 -2.91 24.94
CA PRO A 126 -0.88 -3.29 25.83
C PRO A 126 -0.60 -4.63 26.53
N GLY A 127 0.08 -5.57 25.89
CA GLY A 127 0.51 -6.81 26.52
C GLY A 127 1.51 -6.59 27.65
N LEU A 128 2.53 -5.76 27.44
CA LEU A 128 3.52 -5.39 28.47
C LEU A 128 2.91 -4.57 29.61
N VAL A 129 1.99 -3.66 29.32
CA VAL A 129 1.30 -2.86 30.36
C VAL A 129 0.36 -3.74 31.17
N ILE A 130 -0.38 -4.66 30.53
CA ILE A 130 -1.28 -5.59 31.23
C ILE A 130 -0.47 -6.59 32.09
N VAL A 131 0.62 -7.15 31.55
CA VAL A 131 1.50 -8.04 32.31
C VAL A 131 2.22 -7.29 33.42
N GLY A 132 2.66 -6.06 33.18
CA GLY A 132 3.26 -5.21 34.21
C GLY A 132 2.27 -4.81 35.30
N ALA A 133 1.03 -4.44 34.94
CA ALA A 133 -0.03 -4.16 35.92
C ALA A 133 -0.45 -5.40 36.72
N MET A 134 -0.54 -6.56 36.08
CA MET A 134 -0.79 -7.83 36.78
C MET A 134 0.38 -8.20 37.73
N ALA A 135 1.62 -8.02 37.31
CA ALA A 135 2.79 -8.27 38.17
C ALA A 135 2.84 -7.33 39.38
N LEU A 136 2.46 -6.05 39.19
CA LEU A 136 2.36 -5.08 40.30
C LEU A 136 1.17 -5.32 41.21
N SER A 137 0.09 -5.96 40.77
CA SER A 137 -1.05 -6.32 41.61
C SER A 137 -0.85 -7.60 42.42
N LEU A 138 0.21 -8.36 42.12
CA LEU A 138 0.60 -9.57 42.82
C LEU A 138 1.70 -9.33 43.87
N TRP A 139 2.18 -8.08 43.98
CA TRP A 139 3.06 -7.57 45.02
C TRP A 139 2.29 -6.62 45.95
#